data_cea787f9e7c95620ff37c3050291099c
#
_entry.id   cea787f9e7c95620ff37c3050291099c
#
_cell.length_a   1.000
_cell.length_b   1.000
_cell.length_c   1.000
_cell.angle_alpha   90.00
_cell.angle_beta   90.00
_cell.angle_gamma   90.00
#
_symmetry.space_group_name_H-M   'P 1'
#
loop_
_entity.id
_entity.type
_entity.pdbx_description
1 polymer ?
#
loop_
_entity_poly.entity_id
_entity_poly.type
_entity_poly.pdbx_seq_one_letter_code
_entity_poly.pdbx_strand_id
1 'polypeptide(L)'
;MPDFDLTVIGSGPGGYVAAIHAARMGARVAILEQDAAGWGGTCLNWGCIPTKSLIQGAEVLQAVRRAGEFGVRVAEPEVDWPAMRGRKDRVVGGMRRGVQGLLEANGVEMVTARGRLAGGTRVSADGRELHGRGVLLAPGSVVALPPVPGVELALTSDTILGVERVPGSLVVIGGGVVGMEFASLFNLLGSRVTVVEMLDQVLAPLDPEVAGAFLRLLARRGVEVHLGARVEEIAVEGGLRRVRFSGGELRAEQVLVATGRRPNTGDLGLEAAGVATDGPAIAVDGHLRTSAEAVYAIGDATAVSMLAHTASYQGEVAVANALGEKRISADYTAIPACVYTEPEIAFVGLSEAQARAAGEEVRVGRFPFSALGRALVLGETDGLVKVVADADGYLLGVTIMGPRATDLIAEAALGLGVGITAAELSHVVHAHPTLPEALAEAALDVAGRAVHVAPRRRR
;
A
#
# COMPACT_ATOMS: atom_id res chain seq x y z
N MET A 1 40.70 6.21 1.36
CA MET A 1 39.62 7.21 1.31
C MET A 1 38.37 6.47 0.90
N PRO A 2 37.16 6.85 1.34
CA PRO A 2 35.94 6.20 0.88
C PRO A 2 35.77 6.37 -0.64
N ASP A 3 35.30 5.30 -1.29
CA ASP A 3 35.06 5.27 -2.73
C ASP A 3 33.79 6.05 -3.11
N PHE A 4 32.80 6.05 -2.17
CA PHE A 4 31.48 6.66 -2.33
C PHE A 4 31.15 7.61 -1.17
N ASP A 5 30.28 8.58 -1.42
CA ASP A 5 29.72 9.42 -0.38
C ASP A 5 28.52 8.72 0.28
N LEU A 6 27.77 7.89 -0.48
CA LEU A 6 26.68 7.06 0.04
C LEU A 6 26.68 5.69 -0.65
N THR A 7 26.53 4.61 0.15
CA THR A 7 26.27 3.26 -0.33
C THR A 7 24.86 2.85 0.09
N VAL A 8 24.02 2.45 -0.88
CA VAL A 8 22.61 2.07 -0.63
C VAL A 8 22.45 0.57 -0.80
N ILE A 9 21.87 -0.12 0.20
CA ILE A 9 21.56 -1.56 0.13
C ILE A 9 20.06 -1.73 -0.11
N GLY A 10 19.69 -2.24 -1.28
CA GLY A 10 18.32 -2.44 -1.75
C GLY A 10 17.86 -1.36 -2.72
N SER A 11 17.29 -1.78 -3.85
CA SER A 11 16.87 -0.93 -4.96
C SER A 11 15.36 -0.68 -5.02
N GLY A 12 14.62 -0.97 -3.92
CA GLY A 12 13.20 -0.65 -3.81
C GLY A 12 12.91 0.86 -3.89
N PRO A 13 11.62 1.27 -3.80
CA PRO A 13 11.22 2.68 -3.93
C PRO A 13 12.02 3.64 -3.04
N GLY A 14 12.30 3.27 -1.80
CA GLY A 14 13.15 4.07 -0.93
C GLY A 14 14.60 4.16 -1.43
N GLY A 15 15.18 3.00 -1.80
CA GLY A 15 16.61 2.92 -2.17
C GLY A 15 16.94 3.64 -3.47
N TYR A 16 16.22 3.36 -4.58
CA TYR A 16 16.53 4.00 -5.85
C TYR A 16 16.22 5.52 -5.86
N VAL A 17 15.14 5.94 -5.16
CA VAL A 17 14.82 7.37 -5.01
C VAL A 17 15.92 8.07 -4.21
N ALA A 18 16.34 7.51 -3.08
CA ALA A 18 17.44 8.04 -2.28
C ALA A 18 18.75 8.13 -3.07
N ALA A 19 19.09 7.08 -3.82
CA ALA A 19 20.32 7.05 -4.64
C ALA A 19 20.33 8.15 -5.69
N ILE A 20 19.22 8.34 -6.42
CA ILE A 20 19.07 9.39 -7.43
C ILE A 20 19.11 10.77 -6.77
N HIS A 21 18.42 10.95 -5.64
CA HIS A 21 18.41 12.21 -4.90
C HIS A 21 19.81 12.60 -4.44
N ALA A 22 20.54 11.66 -3.82
CA ALA A 22 21.93 11.87 -3.40
C ALA A 22 22.85 12.22 -4.58
N ALA A 23 22.75 11.51 -5.69
CA ALA A 23 23.54 11.78 -6.90
C ALA A 23 23.26 13.19 -7.45
N ARG A 24 22.01 13.64 -7.44
CA ARG A 24 21.63 15.01 -7.85
C ARG A 24 22.14 16.09 -6.92
N MET A 25 22.44 15.76 -5.66
CA MET A 25 23.16 16.63 -4.73
C MET A 25 24.69 16.66 -4.97
N GLY A 26 25.18 15.92 -5.98
CA GLY A 26 26.59 15.85 -6.34
C GLY A 26 27.38 14.74 -5.63
N ALA A 27 26.70 13.85 -4.90
CA ALA A 27 27.35 12.73 -4.21
C ALA A 27 27.71 11.60 -5.19
N ARG A 28 28.82 10.91 -4.92
CA ARG A 28 29.17 9.63 -5.55
C ARG A 28 28.40 8.52 -4.84
N VAL A 29 27.54 7.82 -5.57
CA VAL A 29 26.60 6.85 -4.99
C VAL A 29 26.81 5.47 -5.62
N ALA A 30 26.86 4.43 -4.77
CA ALA A 30 26.67 3.05 -5.18
C ALA A 30 25.34 2.52 -4.63
N ILE A 31 24.62 1.74 -5.45
CA ILE A 31 23.41 1.04 -5.02
C ILE A 31 23.51 -0.45 -5.32
N LEU A 32 23.15 -1.28 -4.35
CA LEU A 32 23.21 -2.73 -4.44
C LEU A 32 21.82 -3.34 -4.55
N GLU A 33 21.66 -4.29 -5.48
CA GLU A 33 20.48 -5.15 -5.59
C GLU A 33 20.94 -6.60 -5.71
N GLN A 34 20.38 -7.48 -4.88
CA GLN A 34 20.82 -8.89 -4.83
C GLN A 34 20.47 -9.69 -6.10
N ASP A 35 19.44 -9.29 -6.84
CA ASP A 35 18.93 -9.99 -8.02
C ASP A 35 18.80 -9.03 -9.19
N ALA A 36 19.32 -9.43 -10.36
CA ALA A 36 19.18 -8.65 -11.59
C ALA A 36 17.71 -8.39 -11.98
N ALA A 37 16.78 -9.28 -11.61
CA ALA A 37 15.34 -9.10 -11.79
C ALA A 37 14.72 -8.22 -10.69
N GLY A 38 15.43 -7.93 -9.61
CA GLY A 38 14.98 -7.21 -8.42
C GLY A 38 15.02 -5.68 -8.53
N TRP A 39 15.68 -5.12 -9.54
CA TRP A 39 15.78 -3.66 -9.70
C TRP A 39 14.41 -2.97 -9.64
N GLY A 40 14.27 -1.99 -8.73
CA GLY A 40 13.00 -1.34 -8.40
C GLY A 40 12.25 -1.97 -7.22
N GLY A 41 12.75 -3.09 -6.68
CA GLY A 41 12.24 -3.74 -5.46
C GLY A 41 10.88 -4.40 -5.60
N THR A 42 10.34 -4.83 -4.46
CA THR A 42 9.07 -5.59 -4.36
C THR A 42 7.89 -4.87 -4.99
N CYS A 43 7.69 -3.58 -4.69
CA CYS A 43 6.55 -2.82 -5.19
C CYS A 43 6.45 -2.85 -6.73
N LEU A 44 7.59 -2.67 -7.42
CA LEU A 44 7.64 -2.66 -8.87
C LEU A 44 7.48 -4.07 -9.47
N ASN A 45 8.15 -5.07 -8.90
CA ASN A 45 8.29 -6.38 -9.54
C ASN A 45 7.25 -7.41 -9.10
N TRP A 46 6.84 -7.41 -7.82
CA TRP A 46 6.00 -8.44 -7.22
C TRP A 46 4.87 -7.88 -6.34
N GLY A 47 4.69 -6.56 -6.27
CA GLY A 47 3.72 -5.90 -5.37
C GLY A 47 2.75 -4.99 -6.09
N CYS A 48 2.89 -3.68 -5.86
CA CYS A 48 1.94 -2.67 -6.28
C CYS A 48 1.68 -2.67 -7.79
N ILE A 49 2.74 -2.57 -8.60
CA ILE A 49 2.61 -2.36 -10.05
C ILE A 49 1.98 -3.56 -10.75
N PRO A 50 2.47 -4.81 -10.57
CA PRO A 50 1.84 -5.95 -11.21
C PRO A 50 0.39 -6.17 -10.74
N THR A 51 0.10 -5.98 -9.45
CA THR A 51 -1.26 -6.12 -8.92
C THR A 51 -2.20 -5.08 -9.55
N LYS A 52 -1.83 -3.78 -9.55
CA LYS A 52 -2.66 -2.71 -10.12
C LYS A 52 -2.82 -2.85 -11.63
N SER A 53 -1.82 -3.42 -12.33
CA SER A 53 -1.96 -3.76 -13.75
C SER A 53 -3.03 -4.82 -14.02
N LEU A 54 -3.17 -5.82 -13.12
CA LEU A 54 -4.21 -6.84 -13.22
C LEU A 54 -5.58 -6.29 -12.80
N ILE A 55 -5.64 -5.48 -11.73
CA ILE A 55 -6.87 -4.80 -11.28
C ILE A 55 -7.43 -3.94 -12.40
N GLN A 56 -6.60 -3.13 -13.08
CA GLN A 56 -7.04 -2.32 -14.22
C GLN A 56 -7.65 -3.17 -15.35
N GLY A 57 -7.12 -4.37 -15.57
CA GLY A 57 -7.72 -5.31 -16.54
C GLY A 57 -9.11 -5.81 -16.10
N ALA A 58 -9.28 -6.07 -14.79
CA ALA A 58 -10.57 -6.47 -14.23
C ALA A 58 -11.59 -5.31 -14.25
N GLU A 59 -11.16 -4.07 -14.00
CA GLU A 59 -12.00 -2.87 -14.13
C GLU A 59 -12.50 -2.67 -15.56
N VAL A 60 -11.63 -2.84 -16.57
CA VAL A 60 -12.03 -2.82 -17.98
C VAL A 60 -13.09 -3.89 -18.26
N LEU A 61 -12.93 -5.10 -17.75
CA LEU A 61 -13.92 -6.17 -17.88
C LEU A 61 -15.28 -5.75 -17.28
N GLN A 62 -15.28 -5.16 -16.08
CA GLN A 62 -16.51 -4.66 -15.44
C GLN A 62 -17.14 -3.50 -16.22
N ALA A 63 -16.34 -2.57 -16.75
CA ALA A 63 -16.84 -1.49 -17.58
C ALA A 63 -17.55 -2.02 -18.84
N VAL A 64 -16.98 -3.04 -19.48
CA VAL A 64 -17.61 -3.70 -20.64
C VAL A 64 -18.89 -4.42 -20.24
N ARG A 65 -18.92 -5.14 -19.13
CA ARG A 65 -20.13 -5.82 -18.62
C ARG A 65 -21.27 -4.83 -18.33
N ARG A 66 -20.91 -3.64 -17.82
CA ARG A 66 -21.87 -2.56 -17.51
C ARG A 66 -22.22 -1.67 -18.70
N ALA A 67 -21.65 -1.89 -19.88
CA ALA A 67 -21.85 -1.04 -21.06
C ALA A 67 -23.35 -0.85 -21.41
N GLY A 68 -24.18 -1.87 -21.16
CA GLY A 68 -25.63 -1.81 -21.38
C GLY A 68 -26.35 -0.74 -20.54
N GLU A 69 -25.86 -0.39 -19.35
CA GLU A 69 -26.40 0.68 -18.50
C GLU A 69 -26.26 2.05 -19.19
N PHE A 70 -25.27 2.19 -20.07
CA PHE A 70 -24.98 3.40 -20.86
C PHE A 70 -25.53 3.34 -22.29
N GLY A 71 -26.37 2.33 -22.60
CA GLY A 71 -26.96 2.15 -23.93
C GLY A 71 -26.00 1.57 -24.97
N VAL A 72 -24.83 1.06 -24.57
CA VAL A 72 -23.86 0.44 -25.48
C VAL A 72 -24.03 -1.07 -25.46
N ARG A 73 -24.30 -1.67 -26.63
CA ARG A 73 -24.49 -3.11 -26.78
C ARG A 73 -23.15 -3.77 -27.12
N VAL A 74 -22.74 -4.73 -26.32
CA VAL A 74 -21.54 -5.55 -26.49
C VAL A 74 -21.89 -7.03 -26.34
N ALA A 75 -21.10 -7.92 -26.96
CA ALA A 75 -21.17 -9.35 -26.64
C ALA A 75 -20.63 -9.61 -25.24
N GLU A 76 -20.98 -10.77 -24.65
CA GLU A 76 -20.42 -11.16 -23.35
C GLU A 76 -18.88 -11.20 -23.45
N PRO A 77 -18.17 -10.44 -22.62
CA PRO A 77 -16.71 -10.38 -22.69
C PRO A 77 -16.08 -11.63 -22.06
N GLU A 78 -15.05 -12.14 -22.71
CA GLU A 78 -14.21 -13.21 -22.21
C GLU A 78 -12.86 -12.69 -21.70
N VAL A 79 -12.32 -13.33 -20.67
CA VAL A 79 -11.01 -12.98 -20.10
C VAL A 79 -9.92 -13.79 -20.81
N ASP A 80 -9.09 -13.13 -21.61
CA ASP A 80 -7.82 -13.68 -22.07
C ASP A 80 -6.75 -13.48 -20.99
N TRP A 81 -6.70 -14.40 -20.01
CA TRP A 81 -5.78 -14.32 -18.89
C TRP A 81 -4.31 -14.31 -19.30
N PRO A 82 -3.83 -15.13 -20.24
CA PRO A 82 -2.47 -15.02 -20.79
C PRO A 82 -2.14 -13.63 -21.33
N ALA A 83 -3.03 -13.00 -22.09
CA ALA A 83 -2.83 -11.65 -22.62
C ALA A 83 -2.80 -10.59 -21.51
N MET A 84 -3.68 -10.71 -20.50
CA MET A 84 -3.70 -9.81 -19.32
C MET A 84 -2.39 -9.93 -18.53
N ARG A 85 -1.90 -11.13 -18.27
CA ARG A 85 -0.59 -11.37 -17.66
C ARG A 85 0.55 -10.79 -18.49
N GLY A 86 0.54 -11.05 -19.80
CA GLY A 86 1.54 -10.51 -20.71
C GLY A 86 1.58 -8.98 -20.72
N ARG A 87 0.42 -8.29 -20.59
CA ARG A 87 0.38 -6.84 -20.40
C ARG A 87 1.04 -6.43 -19.09
N LYS A 88 0.72 -7.09 -17.97
CA LYS A 88 1.34 -6.86 -16.67
C LYS A 88 2.87 -7.01 -16.76
N ASP A 89 3.38 -8.06 -17.40
CA ASP A 89 4.82 -8.30 -17.53
C ASP A 89 5.52 -7.23 -18.38
N ARG A 90 4.87 -6.74 -19.44
CA ARG A 90 5.39 -5.61 -20.23
C ARG A 90 5.47 -4.32 -19.42
N VAL A 91 4.45 -4.02 -18.60
CA VAL A 91 4.44 -2.83 -17.71
C VAL A 91 5.59 -2.91 -16.71
N VAL A 92 5.69 -4.02 -15.98
CA VAL A 92 6.76 -4.26 -14.99
C VAL A 92 8.15 -4.17 -15.64
N GLY A 93 8.36 -4.87 -16.76
CA GLY A 93 9.64 -4.84 -17.48
C GLY A 93 10.01 -3.46 -18.03
N GLY A 94 9.01 -2.70 -18.49
CA GLY A 94 9.21 -1.31 -18.94
C GLY A 94 9.65 -0.40 -17.79
N MET A 95 8.96 -0.47 -16.65
CA MET A 95 9.29 0.33 -15.47
C MET A 95 10.65 -0.05 -14.88
N ARG A 96 11.00 -1.34 -14.83
CA ARG A 96 12.32 -1.79 -14.36
C ARG A 96 13.43 -1.18 -15.18
N ARG A 97 13.35 -1.26 -16.52
CA ARG A 97 14.32 -0.60 -17.41
C ARG A 97 14.35 0.91 -17.19
N GLY A 98 13.21 1.53 -16.94
CA GLY A 98 13.12 2.95 -16.61
C GLY A 98 13.91 3.31 -15.34
N VAL A 99 13.75 2.54 -14.25
CA VAL A 99 14.51 2.75 -13.01
C VAL A 99 16.01 2.57 -13.25
N GLN A 100 16.43 1.51 -13.95
CA GLN A 100 17.84 1.28 -14.30
C GLN A 100 18.40 2.44 -15.13
N GLY A 101 17.71 2.87 -16.19
CA GLY A 101 18.12 4.01 -17.00
C GLY A 101 18.20 5.33 -16.22
N LEU A 102 17.33 5.54 -15.23
CA LEU A 102 17.41 6.72 -14.36
C LEU A 102 18.62 6.67 -13.43
N LEU A 103 18.97 5.52 -12.87
CA LEU A 103 20.17 5.34 -12.05
C LEU A 103 21.43 5.59 -12.88
N GLU A 104 21.53 4.99 -14.06
CA GLU A 104 22.63 5.19 -15.00
C GLU A 104 22.77 6.66 -15.43
N ALA A 105 21.68 7.30 -15.81
CA ALA A 105 21.68 8.70 -16.25
C ALA A 105 22.08 9.69 -15.14
N ASN A 106 21.92 9.32 -13.87
CA ASN A 106 22.40 10.11 -12.73
C ASN A 106 23.79 9.69 -12.24
N GLY A 107 24.48 8.80 -12.94
CA GLY A 107 25.84 8.38 -12.59
C GLY A 107 25.95 7.51 -11.34
N VAL A 108 24.86 6.85 -10.95
CA VAL A 108 24.85 5.93 -9.80
C VAL A 108 25.51 4.61 -10.20
N GLU A 109 26.50 4.14 -9.43
CA GLU A 109 27.09 2.83 -9.64
C GLU A 109 26.14 1.73 -9.21
N MET A 110 25.70 0.93 -10.16
CA MET A 110 24.75 -0.18 -9.93
C MET A 110 25.54 -1.48 -9.73
N VAL A 111 25.36 -2.13 -8.59
CA VAL A 111 26.03 -3.38 -8.23
C VAL A 111 24.99 -4.47 -8.03
N THR A 112 24.96 -5.47 -8.91
CA THR A 112 24.11 -6.64 -8.72
C THR A 112 24.87 -7.65 -7.83
N ALA A 113 24.60 -7.56 -6.53
CA ALA A 113 25.19 -8.40 -5.50
C ALA A 113 24.43 -8.26 -4.20
N ARG A 114 24.54 -9.26 -3.32
CA ARG A 114 23.98 -9.18 -1.96
C ARG A 114 24.86 -8.30 -1.07
N GLY A 115 24.34 -7.14 -0.70
CA GLY A 115 25.02 -6.20 0.20
C GLY A 115 24.87 -6.61 1.67
N ARG A 116 26.00 -6.57 2.42
CA ARG A 116 26.06 -6.79 3.88
C ARG A 116 26.98 -5.79 4.53
N LEU A 117 26.62 -5.29 5.70
CA LEU A 117 27.53 -4.50 6.52
C LEU A 117 28.72 -5.36 6.98
N ALA A 118 29.93 -4.85 6.77
CA ALA A 118 31.18 -5.48 7.18
C ALA A 118 31.89 -4.72 8.34
N GLY A 119 31.12 -3.87 9.04
CA GLY A 119 31.54 -3.01 10.14
C GLY A 119 31.70 -1.54 9.73
N GLY A 120 31.16 -0.64 10.55
CA GLY A 120 31.06 0.79 10.23
C GLY A 120 30.31 1.00 8.91
N THR A 121 30.89 1.80 8.00
CA THR A 121 30.30 2.11 6.69
C THR A 121 30.86 1.24 5.54
N ARG A 122 31.44 0.10 5.85
CA ARG A 122 31.90 -0.88 4.85
C ARG A 122 30.78 -1.83 4.48
N VAL A 123 30.62 -2.08 3.19
CA VAL A 123 29.63 -3.00 2.63
C VAL A 123 30.33 -4.09 1.83
N SER A 124 30.16 -5.32 2.22
CA SER A 124 30.60 -6.51 1.46
C SER A 124 29.53 -6.84 0.39
N ALA A 125 29.98 -7.13 -0.83
CA ALA A 125 29.17 -7.40 -2.00
C ALA A 125 29.81 -8.54 -2.82
N ASP A 126 29.48 -9.79 -2.54
CA ASP A 126 29.95 -11.00 -3.24
C ASP A 126 31.48 -11.03 -3.48
N GLY A 127 32.25 -10.75 -2.42
CA GLY A 127 33.73 -10.76 -2.44
C GLY A 127 34.36 -9.41 -2.78
N ARG A 128 33.59 -8.40 -3.18
CA ARG A 128 34.01 -7.00 -3.30
C ARG A 128 33.66 -6.26 -2.01
N GLU A 129 34.50 -5.36 -1.56
CA GLU A 129 34.19 -4.43 -0.45
C GLU A 129 34.01 -3.00 -1.01
N LEU A 130 32.92 -2.35 -0.64
CA LEU A 130 32.60 -0.97 -0.97
C LEU A 130 32.75 -0.10 0.28
N HIS A 131 33.41 1.03 0.17
CA HIS A 131 33.61 1.98 1.25
C HIS A 131 32.80 3.24 1.00
N GLY A 132 31.73 3.44 1.80
CA GLY A 132 30.95 4.68 1.80
C GLY A 132 31.36 5.61 2.95
N ARG A 133 31.10 6.91 2.81
CA ARG A 133 31.09 7.86 3.96
C ARG A 133 29.85 7.61 4.81
N GLY A 134 28.75 7.22 4.18
CA GLY A 134 27.50 6.78 4.81
C GLY A 134 26.94 5.53 4.15
N VAL A 135 26.10 4.79 4.89
CA VAL A 135 25.33 3.65 4.37
C VAL A 135 23.84 3.87 4.63
N LEU A 136 23.03 3.59 3.60
CA LEU A 136 21.58 3.60 3.69
C LEU A 136 21.04 2.17 3.51
N LEU A 137 20.42 1.63 4.54
CA LEU A 137 19.78 0.31 4.55
C LEU A 137 18.33 0.45 4.08
N ALA A 138 18.01 -0.13 2.91
CA ALA A 138 16.70 -0.15 2.29
C ALA A 138 16.32 -1.56 1.80
N PRO A 139 16.54 -2.65 2.59
CA PRO A 139 16.37 -4.02 2.14
C PRO A 139 14.90 -4.44 1.98
N GLY A 140 13.96 -3.58 2.38
CA GLY A 140 12.53 -3.79 2.28
C GLY A 140 11.98 -4.87 3.23
N SER A 141 11.00 -5.63 2.76
CA SER A 141 10.30 -6.67 3.49
C SER A 141 10.09 -7.94 2.67
N VAL A 142 9.78 -9.03 3.34
CA VAL A 142 9.39 -10.32 2.76
C VAL A 142 8.01 -10.73 3.27
N VAL A 143 7.34 -11.64 2.56
CA VAL A 143 6.04 -12.19 3.00
C VAL A 143 6.19 -12.86 4.37
N ALA A 144 5.28 -12.54 5.28
CA ALA A 144 5.18 -13.20 6.57
C ALA A 144 4.25 -14.41 6.45
N LEU A 145 4.81 -15.61 6.54
CA LEU A 145 4.02 -16.85 6.57
C LEU A 145 3.64 -17.17 8.02
N PRO A 146 2.37 -17.45 8.32
CA PRO A 146 1.95 -17.88 9.65
C PRO A 146 2.44 -19.32 9.92
N PRO A 147 2.66 -19.69 11.19
CA PRO A 147 3.08 -21.04 11.56
C PRO A 147 1.89 -22.02 11.51
N VAL A 148 1.34 -22.21 10.31
CA VAL A 148 0.19 -23.07 10.04
C VAL A 148 0.68 -24.29 9.27
N PRO A 149 0.38 -25.53 9.71
CA PRO A 149 0.71 -26.73 8.94
C PRO A 149 0.15 -26.67 7.53
N GLY A 150 0.98 -26.97 6.52
CA GLY A 150 0.62 -26.93 5.11
C GLY A 150 0.62 -25.53 4.47
N VAL A 151 1.13 -24.50 5.15
CA VAL A 151 1.20 -23.13 4.62
C VAL A 151 1.98 -23.04 3.29
N GLU A 152 2.93 -23.95 3.06
CA GLU A 152 3.70 -24.08 1.82
C GLU A 152 2.87 -24.50 0.61
N LEU A 153 1.66 -25.04 0.83
CA LEU A 153 0.69 -25.41 -0.21
C LEU A 153 -0.10 -24.21 -0.74
N ALA A 154 0.00 -23.07 -0.07
CA ALA A 154 -0.69 -21.85 -0.44
C ALA A 154 0.19 -20.95 -1.33
N LEU A 155 -0.47 -20.11 -2.12
CA LEU A 155 0.16 -19.02 -2.83
C LEU A 155 0.46 -17.85 -1.86
N THR A 156 1.44 -17.06 -2.21
CA THR A 156 1.74 -15.76 -1.56
C THR A 156 1.37 -14.61 -2.49
N SER A 157 1.47 -13.37 -2.02
CA SER A 157 1.32 -12.17 -2.86
C SER A 157 2.25 -12.18 -4.08
N ASP A 158 3.42 -12.79 -3.96
CA ASP A 158 4.43 -12.82 -5.01
C ASP A 158 4.10 -13.92 -6.05
N THR A 159 3.64 -15.08 -5.61
CA THR A 159 3.40 -16.24 -6.48
C THR A 159 2.03 -16.24 -7.16
N ILE A 160 1.00 -15.63 -6.55
CA ILE A 160 -0.34 -15.53 -7.15
C ILE A 160 -0.36 -14.72 -8.45
N LEU A 161 0.58 -13.79 -8.62
CA LEU A 161 0.75 -13.01 -9.85
C LEU A 161 1.17 -13.87 -11.07
N GLY A 162 1.62 -15.10 -10.81
CA GLY A 162 2.09 -16.07 -11.80
C GLY A 162 1.11 -17.20 -12.14
N VAL A 163 -0.09 -17.25 -11.52
CA VAL A 163 -1.05 -18.35 -11.79
C VAL A 163 -1.38 -18.45 -13.28
N GLU A 164 -1.48 -19.66 -13.79
CA GLU A 164 -1.64 -19.92 -15.22
C GLU A 164 -3.06 -19.61 -15.74
N ARG A 165 -4.05 -19.68 -14.87
CA ARG A 165 -5.47 -19.37 -15.16
C ARG A 165 -6.11 -18.69 -13.95
N VAL A 166 -7.21 -17.99 -14.18
CA VAL A 166 -8.09 -17.50 -13.12
C VAL A 166 -8.66 -18.72 -12.39
N PRO A 167 -8.44 -18.87 -11.06
CA PRO A 167 -8.99 -20.02 -10.32
C PRO A 167 -10.51 -19.90 -10.21
N GLY A 168 -11.24 -20.99 -10.33
CA GLY A 168 -12.70 -21.00 -10.14
C GLY A 168 -13.10 -20.70 -8.68
N SER A 169 -12.20 -20.97 -7.71
CA SER A 169 -12.39 -20.63 -6.31
C SER A 169 -11.07 -20.31 -5.61
N LEU A 170 -11.12 -19.33 -4.70
CA LEU A 170 -9.98 -18.82 -3.96
C LEU A 170 -10.36 -18.61 -2.49
N VAL A 171 -9.60 -19.19 -1.58
CA VAL A 171 -9.60 -18.80 -0.16
C VAL A 171 -8.45 -17.85 0.08
N VAL A 172 -8.74 -16.67 0.66
CA VAL A 172 -7.75 -15.67 1.06
C VAL A 172 -7.61 -15.69 2.58
N ILE A 173 -6.42 -15.94 3.07
CA ILE A 173 -6.07 -15.93 4.49
C ILE A 173 -5.43 -14.58 4.81
N GLY A 174 -6.16 -13.74 5.54
CA GLY A 174 -5.80 -12.36 5.87
C GLY A 174 -6.64 -11.32 5.13
N GLY A 175 -7.36 -10.50 5.89
CA GLY A 175 -8.22 -9.40 5.43
C GLY A 175 -7.54 -8.04 5.40
N GLY A 176 -6.21 -7.99 5.36
CA GLY A 176 -5.44 -6.77 5.18
C GLY A 176 -5.47 -6.27 3.73
N VAL A 177 -4.76 -5.16 3.45
CA VAL A 177 -4.77 -4.49 2.13
C VAL A 177 -4.49 -5.47 0.99
N VAL A 178 -3.41 -6.26 1.08
CA VAL A 178 -3.02 -7.23 0.04
C VAL A 178 -4.09 -8.29 -0.17
N GLY A 179 -4.63 -8.87 0.92
CA GLY A 179 -5.67 -9.89 0.84
C GLY A 179 -6.94 -9.36 0.19
N MET A 180 -7.36 -8.15 0.56
CA MET A 180 -8.58 -7.54 0.05
C MET A 180 -8.46 -7.10 -1.41
N GLU A 181 -7.28 -6.61 -1.84
CA GLU A 181 -7.03 -6.30 -3.25
C GLU A 181 -7.11 -7.55 -4.13
N PHE A 182 -6.49 -8.67 -3.73
CA PHE A 182 -6.59 -9.94 -4.48
C PHE A 182 -7.99 -10.55 -4.40
N ALA A 183 -8.68 -10.44 -3.24
CA ALA A 183 -10.06 -10.88 -3.11
C ALA A 183 -10.98 -10.13 -4.09
N SER A 184 -10.83 -8.79 -4.16
CA SER A 184 -11.56 -7.95 -5.12
C SER A 184 -11.21 -8.32 -6.56
N LEU A 185 -9.93 -8.38 -6.91
CA LEU A 185 -9.44 -8.72 -8.26
C LEU A 185 -10.04 -10.04 -8.77
N PHE A 186 -9.87 -11.12 -8.01
CA PHE A 186 -10.32 -12.44 -8.46
C PHE A 186 -11.84 -12.58 -8.45
N ASN A 187 -12.55 -11.90 -7.53
CA ASN A 187 -14.01 -11.81 -7.58
C ASN A 187 -14.50 -11.12 -8.86
N LEU A 188 -13.90 -9.98 -9.24
CA LEU A 188 -14.23 -9.27 -10.48
C LEU A 188 -13.96 -10.12 -11.73
N LEU A 189 -12.96 -11.00 -11.67
CA LEU A 189 -12.64 -11.95 -12.75
C LEU A 189 -13.53 -13.20 -12.74
N GLY A 190 -14.44 -13.35 -11.76
CA GLY A 190 -15.41 -14.43 -11.70
C GLY A 190 -15.06 -15.59 -10.77
N SER A 191 -13.99 -15.51 -9.98
CA SER A 191 -13.70 -16.49 -8.95
C SER A 191 -14.70 -16.41 -7.80
N ARG A 192 -15.10 -17.55 -7.24
CA ARG A 192 -15.75 -17.60 -5.93
C ARG A 192 -14.68 -17.36 -4.85
N VAL A 193 -14.83 -16.27 -4.11
CA VAL A 193 -13.83 -15.85 -3.13
C VAL A 193 -14.40 -15.94 -1.71
N THR A 194 -13.61 -16.53 -0.80
CA THR A 194 -13.86 -16.53 0.65
C THR A 194 -12.64 -15.99 1.37
N VAL A 195 -12.84 -15.04 2.28
CA VAL A 195 -11.76 -14.44 3.10
C VAL A 195 -11.87 -14.96 4.53
N VAL A 196 -10.75 -15.37 5.11
CA VAL A 196 -10.64 -15.75 6.53
C VAL A 196 -9.70 -14.76 7.22
N GLU A 197 -10.25 -13.97 8.14
CA GLU A 197 -9.52 -12.94 8.89
C GLU A 197 -9.58 -13.23 10.39
N MET A 198 -8.42 -13.17 11.05
CA MET A 198 -8.29 -13.44 12.47
C MET A 198 -8.83 -12.31 13.35
N LEU A 199 -8.78 -11.07 12.86
CA LEU A 199 -9.30 -9.90 13.55
C LEU A 199 -10.83 -9.81 13.34
N ASP A 200 -11.46 -8.96 14.12
CA ASP A 200 -12.89 -8.66 14.05
C ASP A 200 -13.26 -7.66 12.94
N GLN A 201 -12.25 -7.17 12.20
CA GLN A 201 -12.41 -6.21 11.10
C GLN A 201 -11.43 -6.51 9.96
N VAL A 202 -11.86 -6.37 8.71
CA VAL A 202 -10.95 -6.26 7.55
C VAL A 202 -10.34 -4.87 7.51
N LEU A 203 -9.16 -4.75 6.88
CA LEU A 203 -8.46 -3.46 6.73
C LEU A 203 -8.33 -2.76 8.09
N ALA A 204 -7.77 -3.42 9.08
CA ALA A 204 -7.75 -3.00 10.48
C ALA A 204 -7.42 -1.51 10.75
N PRO A 205 -6.55 -0.81 9.98
CA PRO A 205 -6.32 0.63 10.15
C PRO A 205 -7.47 1.52 9.66
N LEU A 206 -8.41 0.98 8.86
CA LEU A 206 -9.51 1.74 8.28
C LEU A 206 -10.55 2.11 9.36
N ASP A 207 -11.22 3.25 9.14
CA ASP A 207 -12.35 3.65 9.97
C ASP A 207 -13.42 2.53 10.03
N PRO A 208 -13.88 2.11 11.24
CA PRO A 208 -14.79 0.97 11.40
C PRO A 208 -16.13 1.12 10.66
N GLU A 209 -16.64 2.35 10.53
CA GLU A 209 -17.88 2.62 9.78
C GLU A 209 -17.69 2.32 8.29
N VAL A 210 -16.56 2.73 7.74
CA VAL A 210 -16.21 2.51 6.33
C VAL A 210 -15.88 1.04 6.08
N ALA A 211 -15.15 0.38 6.97
CA ALA A 211 -14.89 -1.05 6.91
C ALA A 211 -16.19 -1.88 6.92
N GLY A 212 -17.14 -1.52 7.79
CA GLY A 212 -18.47 -2.15 7.84
C GLY A 212 -19.29 -1.90 6.55
N ALA A 213 -19.19 -0.72 5.95
CA ALA A 213 -19.84 -0.44 4.67
C ALA A 213 -19.21 -1.26 3.52
N PHE A 214 -17.89 -1.40 3.53
CA PHE A 214 -17.17 -2.22 2.57
C PHE A 214 -17.53 -3.71 2.67
N LEU A 215 -17.62 -4.25 3.88
CA LEU A 215 -18.07 -5.64 4.12
C LEU A 215 -19.46 -5.91 3.55
N ARG A 216 -20.41 -4.99 3.76
CA ARG A 216 -21.76 -5.12 3.18
C ARG A 216 -21.74 -5.14 1.65
N LEU A 217 -20.84 -4.36 1.04
CA LEU A 217 -20.66 -4.35 -0.40
C LEU A 217 -20.08 -5.66 -0.92
N LEU A 218 -19.04 -6.18 -0.26
CA LEU A 218 -18.43 -7.47 -0.58
C LEU A 218 -19.47 -8.61 -0.53
N ALA A 219 -20.31 -8.63 0.51
CA ALA A 219 -21.38 -9.62 0.62
C ALA A 219 -22.38 -9.55 -0.55
N ARG A 220 -22.75 -8.32 -1.00
CA ARG A 220 -23.61 -8.15 -2.20
C ARG A 220 -22.94 -8.67 -3.48
N ARG A 221 -21.61 -8.66 -3.53
CA ARG A 221 -20.81 -9.19 -4.66
C ARG A 221 -20.48 -10.67 -4.54
N GLY A 222 -21.02 -11.34 -3.51
CA GLY A 222 -20.84 -12.78 -3.29
C GLY A 222 -19.47 -13.16 -2.70
N VAL A 223 -18.74 -12.22 -2.13
CA VAL A 223 -17.52 -12.50 -1.36
C VAL A 223 -17.93 -12.82 0.08
N GLU A 224 -17.61 -14.02 0.54
CA GLU A 224 -17.82 -14.46 1.91
C GLU A 224 -16.63 -14.05 2.79
N VAL A 225 -16.88 -13.50 3.97
CA VAL A 225 -15.83 -13.06 4.90
C VAL A 225 -16.09 -13.63 6.29
N HIS A 226 -15.13 -14.41 6.81
CA HIS A 226 -15.14 -14.93 8.18
C HIS A 226 -14.20 -14.07 9.03
N LEU A 227 -14.76 -13.26 9.94
CA LEU A 227 -14.02 -12.45 10.91
C LEU A 227 -13.84 -13.21 12.22
N GLY A 228 -12.82 -12.85 13.02
CA GLY A 228 -12.48 -13.53 14.26
C GLY A 228 -12.07 -15.00 14.06
N ALA A 229 -11.67 -15.36 12.84
CA ALA A 229 -11.49 -16.72 12.39
C ALA A 229 -10.00 -17.03 12.17
N ARG A 230 -9.48 -18.01 12.91
CA ARG A 230 -8.07 -18.44 12.83
C ARG A 230 -7.95 -19.68 11.95
N VAL A 231 -7.07 -19.63 10.95
CA VAL A 231 -6.69 -20.81 10.15
C VAL A 231 -5.77 -21.71 10.98
N GLU A 232 -6.02 -23.01 10.94
CA GLU A 232 -5.36 -24.04 11.73
C GLU A 232 -4.55 -25.03 10.88
N GLU A 233 -4.99 -25.28 9.63
CA GLU A 233 -4.32 -26.25 8.75
C GLU A 233 -4.70 -25.97 7.29
N ILE A 234 -3.75 -26.22 6.40
CA ILE A 234 -3.97 -26.28 4.96
C ILE A 234 -3.53 -27.66 4.47
N ALA A 235 -4.35 -28.34 3.68
CA ALA A 235 -4.04 -29.65 3.11
C ALA A 235 -4.52 -29.76 1.67
N VAL A 236 -4.05 -30.75 0.92
CA VAL A 236 -4.56 -31.10 -0.41
C VAL A 236 -5.44 -32.33 -0.30
N GLU A 237 -6.67 -32.23 -0.78
CA GLU A 237 -7.64 -33.32 -0.77
C GLU A 237 -8.50 -33.29 -2.05
N GLY A 238 -8.50 -34.39 -2.81
CA GLY A 238 -9.26 -34.49 -4.04
C GLY A 238 -8.88 -33.44 -5.12
N GLY A 239 -7.63 -32.99 -5.15
CA GLY A 239 -7.15 -31.95 -6.07
C GLY A 239 -7.46 -30.50 -5.66
N LEU A 240 -8.21 -30.31 -4.57
CA LEU A 240 -8.51 -29.03 -3.98
C LEU A 240 -7.63 -28.77 -2.73
N ARG A 241 -7.45 -27.51 -2.37
CA ARG A 241 -6.90 -27.11 -1.07
C ARG A 241 -8.04 -27.08 -0.06
N ARG A 242 -7.88 -27.83 1.01
CA ARG A 242 -8.72 -27.81 2.19
C ARG A 242 -8.09 -26.87 3.22
N VAL A 243 -8.87 -25.90 3.70
CA VAL A 243 -8.47 -24.97 4.76
C VAL A 243 -9.36 -25.21 5.97
N ARG A 244 -8.79 -25.70 7.05
CA ARG A 244 -9.47 -25.82 8.34
C ARG A 244 -9.21 -24.56 9.16
N PHE A 245 -10.26 -24.02 9.74
CA PHE A 245 -10.20 -22.83 10.58
C PHE A 245 -11.18 -22.93 11.74
N SER A 246 -11.12 -22.04 12.71
CA SER A 246 -11.93 -22.08 13.94
C SER A 246 -13.44 -22.07 13.69
N GLY A 247 -13.92 -21.67 12.53
CA GLY A 247 -15.34 -21.64 12.15
C GLY A 247 -15.77 -22.82 11.27
N GLY A 248 -14.88 -23.75 10.90
CA GLY A 248 -15.20 -24.88 10.04
C GLY A 248 -14.12 -25.24 9.01
N GLU A 249 -14.56 -25.62 7.83
CA GLU A 249 -13.70 -26.07 6.74
C GLU A 249 -14.13 -25.46 5.41
N LEU A 250 -13.17 -25.03 4.62
CA LEU A 250 -13.35 -24.52 3.25
C LEU A 250 -12.55 -25.35 2.26
N ARG A 251 -13.04 -25.43 1.03
CA ARG A 251 -12.33 -26.09 -0.09
C ARG A 251 -12.31 -25.17 -1.31
N ALA A 252 -11.12 -24.97 -1.88
CA ALA A 252 -10.91 -24.12 -3.04
C ALA A 252 -9.83 -24.67 -3.97
N GLU A 253 -9.83 -24.21 -5.21
CA GLU A 253 -8.76 -24.54 -6.16
C GLU A 253 -7.43 -23.94 -5.73
N GLN A 254 -7.47 -22.73 -5.16
CA GLN A 254 -6.28 -22.03 -4.67
C GLN A 254 -6.52 -21.42 -3.28
N VAL A 255 -5.42 -21.28 -2.55
CA VAL A 255 -5.36 -20.56 -1.27
C VAL A 255 -4.29 -19.50 -1.39
N LEU A 256 -4.59 -18.28 -0.98
CA LEU A 256 -3.65 -17.17 -0.86
C LEU A 256 -3.41 -16.87 0.61
N VAL A 257 -2.14 -16.85 1.02
CA VAL A 257 -1.73 -16.31 2.33
C VAL A 257 -1.31 -14.86 2.16
N ALA A 258 -2.03 -13.95 2.80
CA ALA A 258 -1.85 -12.51 2.79
C ALA A 258 -1.87 -11.92 4.22
N THR A 259 -1.19 -12.60 5.15
CA THR A 259 -1.18 -12.29 6.59
C THR A 259 -0.16 -11.20 6.98
N GLY A 260 0.38 -10.50 5.99
CA GLY A 260 1.28 -9.37 6.18
C GLY A 260 2.70 -9.63 5.68
N ARG A 261 3.57 -8.70 6.01
CA ARG A 261 4.99 -8.70 5.64
C ARG A 261 5.85 -8.49 6.88
N ARG A 262 7.10 -8.92 6.84
CA ARG A 262 8.08 -8.68 7.89
C ARG A 262 9.34 -8.03 7.31
N PRO A 263 10.05 -7.19 8.07
CA PRO A 263 11.33 -6.61 7.67
C PRO A 263 12.30 -7.66 7.13
N ASN A 264 13.00 -7.35 6.03
CA ASN A 264 14.01 -8.20 5.42
C ASN A 264 15.40 -7.88 5.97
N THR A 265 15.58 -8.06 7.27
CA THR A 265 16.79 -7.66 8.02
C THR A 265 17.74 -8.82 8.28
N GLY A 266 17.34 -10.03 7.94
CA GLY A 266 18.20 -11.21 8.08
C GLY A 266 19.45 -11.09 7.22
N ASP A 267 20.60 -11.47 7.80
CA ASP A 267 21.85 -11.61 7.08
C ASP A 267 22.44 -10.31 6.46
N LEU A 268 22.10 -9.15 7.06
CA LEU A 268 22.62 -7.84 6.67
C LEU A 268 23.91 -7.45 7.41
N GLY A 269 24.39 -8.27 8.36
CA GLY A 269 25.56 -7.92 9.17
C GLY A 269 25.29 -6.82 10.22
N LEU A 270 24.03 -6.64 10.65
CA LEU A 270 23.62 -5.57 11.57
C LEU A 270 24.37 -5.60 12.90
N GLU A 271 24.44 -6.78 13.52
CA GLU A 271 25.13 -6.97 14.82
C GLU A 271 26.61 -6.61 14.71
N ALA A 272 27.31 -7.07 13.67
CA ALA A 272 28.72 -6.79 13.44
C ALA A 272 29.01 -5.30 13.20
N ALA A 273 28.02 -4.54 12.73
CA ALA A 273 28.10 -3.09 12.54
C ALA A 273 27.57 -2.28 13.73
N GLY A 274 27.07 -2.92 14.80
CA GLY A 274 26.51 -2.24 15.95
C GLY A 274 25.14 -1.59 15.69
N VAL A 275 24.40 -2.08 14.69
CA VAL A 275 23.04 -1.60 14.36
C VAL A 275 22.03 -2.31 15.27
N ALA A 276 21.33 -1.55 16.10
CA ALA A 276 20.28 -2.08 16.98
C ALA A 276 19.01 -2.39 16.21
N THR A 277 18.27 -3.40 16.70
CA THR A 277 16.97 -3.82 16.17
C THR A 277 15.91 -3.80 17.25
N ASP A 278 14.66 -3.59 16.85
CA ASP A 278 13.46 -3.81 17.66
C ASP A 278 12.67 -4.98 17.03
N GLY A 279 12.77 -6.15 17.64
CA GLY A 279 12.32 -7.39 17.01
C GLY A 279 13.00 -7.60 15.66
N PRO A 280 12.25 -7.78 14.56
CA PRO A 280 12.81 -7.93 13.22
C PRO A 280 13.17 -6.58 12.55
N ALA A 281 12.77 -5.44 13.10
CA ALA A 281 12.95 -4.14 12.50
C ALA A 281 14.29 -3.50 12.87
N ILE A 282 14.85 -2.68 12.00
CA ILE A 282 16.00 -1.83 12.31
C ILE A 282 15.50 -0.62 13.10
N ALA A 283 16.03 -0.42 14.31
CA ALA A 283 15.70 0.73 15.14
C ALA A 283 16.30 2.02 14.56
N VAL A 284 15.47 3.04 14.39
CA VAL A 284 15.88 4.37 13.90
C VAL A 284 15.32 5.49 14.76
N ASP A 285 16.03 6.63 14.80
CA ASP A 285 15.50 7.87 15.38
C ASP A 285 14.60 8.64 14.39
N GLY A 286 14.04 9.78 14.80
CA GLY A 286 13.21 10.63 13.93
C GLY A 286 13.94 11.20 12.71
N HIS A 287 15.26 11.09 12.66
CA HIS A 287 16.12 11.49 11.54
C HIS A 287 16.53 10.29 10.66
N LEU A 288 15.94 9.09 10.92
CA LEU A 288 16.22 7.83 10.23
C LEU A 288 17.64 7.29 10.43
N ARG A 289 18.34 7.74 11.50
CA ARG A 289 19.65 7.23 11.87
C ARG A 289 19.49 5.98 12.72
N THR A 290 20.36 5.00 12.46
CA THR A 290 20.49 3.83 13.33
C THR A 290 21.38 4.16 14.55
N SER A 291 21.59 3.18 15.42
CA SER A 291 22.56 3.26 16.52
C SER A 291 24.02 3.30 16.06
N ALA A 292 24.31 2.88 14.82
CA ALA A 292 25.65 2.92 14.24
C ALA A 292 25.91 4.26 13.55
N GLU A 293 27.12 4.81 13.74
CA GLU A 293 27.52 6.08 13.17
C GLU A 293 27.50 6.05 11.64
N ALA A 294 26.91 7.08 11.00
CA ALA A 294 26.76 7.23 9.56
C ALA A 294 25.99 6.08 8.85
N VAL A 295 25.21 5.30 9.60
CA VAL A 295 24.32 4.27 9.06
C VAL A 295 22.86 4.68 9.27
N TYR A 296 22.10 4.70 8.19
CA TYR A 296 20.69 5.07 8.14
C TYR A 296 19.85 3.85 7.71
N ALA A 297 18.56 3.83 8.05
CA ALA A 297 17.65 2.80 7.56
C ALA A 297 16.27 3.39 7.21
N ILE A 298 15.63 2.86 6.17
CA ILE A 298 14.36 3.36 5.63
C ILE A 298 13.45 2.24 5.15
N GLY A 299 12.21 2.60 4.91
CA GLY A 299 11.19 1.72 4.33
C GLY A 299 10.76 0.60 5.26
N ASP A 300 10.29 -0.48 4.69
CA ASP A 300 9.72 -1.63 5.41
C ASP A 300 10.68 -2.23 6.44
N ALA A 301 12.00 -2.05 6.24
CA ALA A 301 13.02 -2.54 7.16
C ALA A 301 12.96 -1.92 8.55
N THR A 302 12.37 -0.73 8.68
CA THR A 302 12.19 -0.02 9.97
C THR A 302 10.84 -0.32 10.65
N ALA A 303 9.91 -0.96 9.93
CA ALA A 303 8.53 -1.21 10.35
C ALA A 303 7.73 0.04 10.77
N VAL A 304 8.23 1.26 10.53
CA VAL A 304 7.51 2.51 10.82
C VAL A 304 6.30 2.66 9.90
N SER A 305 6.49 2.37 8.59
CA SER A 305 5.42 2.35 7.60
C SER A 305 5.85 1.46 6.42
N MET A 306 5.00 0.49 6.06
CA MET A 306 5.27 -0.43 4.94
C MET A 306 4.58 0.04 3.64
N LEU A 307 4.76 1.33 3.30
CA LEU A 307 4.21 1.95 2.09
C LEU A 307 5.35 2.45 1.20
N ALA A 308 5.23 2.20 -0.10
CA ALA A 308 6.27 2.53 -1.07
C ALA A 308 6.59 4.04 -1.13
N HIS A 309 5.55 4.89 -1.10
CA HIS A 309 5.71 6.34 -1.08
C HIS A 309 6.29 6.86 0.24
N THR A 310 5.99 6.21 1.37
CA THR A 310 6.65 6.54 2.64
C THR A 310 8.14 6.19 2.58
N ALA A 311 8.49 5.04 2.02
CA ALA A 311 9.90 4.66 1.84
C ALA A 311 10.65 5.66 0.95
N SER A 312 10.02 6.17 -0.14
CA SER A 312 10.59 7.22 -0.98
C SER A 312 10.81 8.52 -0.22
N TYR A 313 9.81 8.98 0.53
CA TYR A 313 9.90 10.15 1.40
C TYR A 313 11.00 10.00 2.46
N GLN A 314 11.05 8.85 3.13
CA GLN A 314 12.13 8.53 4.08
C GLN A 314 13.50 8.56 3.40
N GLY A 315 13.61 8.12 2.14
CA GLY A 315 14.82 8.20 1.33
C GLY A 315 15.35 9.63 1.19
N GLU A 316 14.47 10.58 0.89
CA GLU A 316 14.80 12.00 0.79
C GLU A 316 15.26 12.57 2.14
N VAL A 317 14.53 12.25 3.22
CA VAL A 317 14.89 12.66 4.59
C VAL A 317 16.24 12.09 5.01
N ALA A 318 16.49 10.80 4.77
CA ALA A 318 17.74 10.14 5.12
C ALA A 318 18.93 10.72 4.36
N VAL A 319 18.78 10.99 3.05
CA VAL A 319 19.81 11.62 2.23
C VAL A 319 20.13 13.04 2.71
N ALA A 320 19.11 13.84 3.00
CA ALA A 320 19.31 15.19 3.55
C ALA A 320 20.05 15.16 4.89
N ASN A 321 19.80 14.16 5.74
CA ASN A 321 20.48 13.97 7.01
C ASN A 321 21.90 13.39 6.89
N ALA A 322 22.15 12.56 5.85
CA ALA A 322 23.44 11.94 5.60
C ALA A 322 24.46 12.89 4.94
N LEU A 323 23.98 13.73 4.01
CA LEU A 323 24.80 14.55 3.14
C LEU A 323 24.59 16.05 3.31
N GLY A 324 23.45 16.48 3.89
CA GLY A 324 23.09 17.87 4.05
C GLY A 324 23.65 18.52 5.31
N GLU A 325 23.58 19.85 5.36
CA GLU A 325 24.02 20.63 6.52
C GLU A 325 22.97 20.74 7.63
N LYS A 326 21.69 20.59 7.29
CA LYS A 326 20.55 20.72 8.23
C LYS A 326 19.92 19.35 8.48
N ARG A 327 19.66 19.06 9.76
CA ARG A 327 18.90 17.88 10.16
C ARG A 327 17.41 18.13 10.02
N ILE A 328 16.71 17.18 9.41
CA ILE A 328 15.26 17.18 9.27
C ILE A 328 14.67 15.90 9.87
N SER A 329 13.55 16.02 10.57
CA SER A 329 12.79 14.86 11.06
C SER A 329 11.76 14.41 10.05
N ALA A 330 11.54 13.10 9.97
CA ALA A 330 10.44 12.56 9.19
C ALA A 330 9.09 12.88 9.87
N ASP A 331 8.14 13.39 9.08
CA ASP A 331 6.77 13.66 9.52
C ASP A 331 5.83 12.66 8.83
N TYR A 332 5.06 11.94 9.63
CA TYR A 332 4.12 10.91 9.15
C TYR A 332 2.65 11.31 9.25
N THR A 333 2.36 12.54 9.67
CA THR A 333 1.00 13.02 9.97
C THR A 333 0.07 12.93 8.76
N ALA A 334 0.58 13.26 7.57
CA ALA A 334 -0.20 13.34 6.34
C ALA A 334 0.18 12.28 5.29
N ILE A 335 0.59 11.08 5.72
CA ILE A 335 0.88 9.97 4.81
C ILE A 335 -0.44 9.26 4.43
N PRO A 336 -0.87 9.30 3.15
CA PRO A 336 -2.08 8.62 2.74
C PRO A 336 -1.86 7.13 2.59
N ALA A 337 -2.90 6.33 2.85
CA ALA A 337 -2.94 4.91 2.54
C ALA A 337 -4.05 4.63 1.52
N CYS A 338 -3.75 3.76 0.55
CA CYS A 338 -4.63 3.42 -0.56
C CYS A 338 -4.84 1.92 -0.67
N VAL A 339 -6.08 1.51 -0.94
CA VAL A 339 -6.49 0.13 -1.17
C VAL A 339 -7.23 0.07 -2.51
N TYR A 340 -6.67 -0.66 -3.46
CA TYR A 340 -7.17 -0.76 -4.83
C TYR A 340 -8.17 -1.90 -4.96
N THR A 341 -9.27 -1.77 -4.23
CA THR A 341 -10.45 -2.62 -4.37
C THR A 341 -11.48 -1.96 -5.30
N GLU A 342 -12.60 -2.60 -5.52
CA GLU A 342 -13.75 -2.00 -6.21
C GLU A 342 -14.93 -1.95 -5.20
N PRO A 343 -15.36 -0.74 -4.77
CA PRO A 343 -14.74 0.56 -5.02
C PRO A 343 -13.37 0.70 -4.33
N GLU A 344 -12.58 1.68 -4.78
CA GLU A 344 -11.32 2.04 -4.13
C GLU A 344 -11.56 2.58 -2.71
N ILE A 345 -10.55 2.41 -1.85
CA ILE A 345 -10.55 3.00 -0.51
C ILE A 345 -9.24 3.75 -0.31
N ALA A 346 -9.32 4.94 0.28
CA ALA A 346 -8.14 5.69 0.69
C ALA A 346 -8.41 6.45 1.99
N PHE A 347 -7.36 6.63 2.79
CA PHE A 347 -7.47 7.38 4.03
C PHE A 347 -6.14 8.06 4.37
N VAL A 348 -6.23 9.14 5.15
CA VAL A 348 -5.09 9.89 5.67
C VAL A 348 -5.43 10.43 7.06
N GLY A 349 -4.45 10.49 7.94
CA GLY A 349 -4.64 10.93 9.34
C GLY A 349 -5.40 9.92 10.19
N LEU A 350 -6.13 10.39 11.19
CA LEU A 350 -6.81 9.57 12.19
C LEU A 350 -8.24 9.22 11.75
N SER A 351 -8.65 7.99 12.00
CA SER A 351 -10.07 7.63 12.00
C SER A 351 -10.79 8.28 13.20
N GLU A 352 -12.12 8.38 13.14
CA GLU A 352 -12.93 8.87 14.28
C GLU A 352 -12.62 8.11 15.56
N ALA A 353 -12.49 6.79 15.48
CA ALA A 353 -12.19 5.95 16.64
C ALA A 353 -10.80 6.24 17.23
N GLN A 354 -9.79 6.42 16.39
CA GLN A 354 -8.43 6.76 16.82
C GLN A 354 -8.36 8.15 17.43
N ALA A 355 -8.99 9.15 16.82
CA ALA A 355 -9.03 10.51 17.35
C ALA A 355 -9.70 10.56 18.75
N ARG A 356 -10.84 9.89 18.91
CA ARG A 356 -11.51 9.78 20.21
C ARG A 356 -10.67 9.05 21.26
N ALA A 357 -9.98 7.96 20.86
CA ALA A 357 -9.09 7.23 21.75
C ALA A 357 -7.88 8.05 22.18
N ALA A 358 -7.42 8.98 21.34
CA ALA A 358 -6.39 9.97 21.68
C ALA A 358 -6.88 11.11 22.60
N GLY A 359 -8.18 11.14 22.93
CA GLY A 359 -8.79 12.14 23.81
C GLY A 359 -9.30 13.39 23.10
N GLU A 360 -9.35 13.38 21.77
CA GLU A 360 -9.83 14.51 20.99
C GLU A 360 -11.36 14.65 21.08
N GLU A 361 -11.86 15.87 21.19
CA GLU A 361 -13.26 16.20 20.93
C GLU A 361 -13.46 16.34 19.42
N VAL A 362 -14.12 15.35 18.82
CA VAL A 362 -14.20 15.26 17.35
C VAL A 362 -15.57 15.70 16.81
N ARG A 363 -15.53 16.39 15.66
CA ARG A 363 -16.63 16.66 14.79
C ARG A 363 -16.47 15.83 13.52
N VAL A 364 -17.57 15.28 12.99
CA VAL A 364 -17.51 14.35 11.86
C VAL A 364 -18.51 14.73 10.80
N GLY A 365 -18.01 14.91 9.58
CA GLY A 365 -18.83 15.09 8.39
C GLY A 365 -18.80 13.86 7.49
N ARG A 366 -19.91 13.60 6.80
CA ARG A 366 -20.10 12.46 5.90
C ARG A 366 -20.85 12.87 4.66
N PHE A 367 -20.43 12.36 3.51
CA PHE A 367 -21.17 12.57 2.27
C PHE A 367 -21.15 11.28 1.42
N PRO A 368 -22.31 10.72 1.06
CA PRO A 368 -22.39 9.51 0.24
C PRO A 368 -22.24 9.84 -1.25
N PHE A 369 -21.53 9.03 -2.01
CA PHE A 369 -21.42 9.20 -3.46
C PHE A 369 -22.76 9.06 -4.18
N SER A 370 -23.74 8.36 -3.62
CA SER A 370 -25.10 8.26 -4.17
C SER A 370 -25.86 9.62 -4.24
N ALA A 371 -25.38 10.63 -3.51
CA ALA A 371 -25.92 11.99 -3.56
C ALA A 371 -25.13 12.91 -4.53
N LEU A 372 -24.06 12.40 -5.15
CA LEU A 372 -23.18 13.21 -6.00
C LEU A 372 -23.54 13.08 -7.48
N GLY A 373 -23.79 14.20 -8.16
CA GLY A 373 -24.15 14.20 -9.57
C GLY A 373 -23.12 13.50 -10.47
N ARG A 374 -21.82 13.71 -10.23
CA ARG A 374 -20.77 13.04 -11.01
C ARG A 374 -20.75 11.52 -10.81
N ALA A 375 -20.96 11.03 -9.60
CA ALA A 375 -21.02 9.61 -9.31
C ALA A 375 -22.24 8.94 -10.01
N LEU A 376 -23.38 9.62 -10.03
CA LEU A 376 -24.56 9.19 -10.79
C LEU A 376 -24.29 9.11 -12.29
N VAL A 377 -23.60 10.11 -12.87
CA VAL A 377 -23.22 10.11 -14.30
C VAL A 377 -22.28 8.95 -14.62
N LEU A 378 -21.38 8.59 -13.70
CA LEU A 378 -20.47 7.44 -13.86
C LEU A 378 -21.14 6.08 -13.60
N GLY A 379 -22.31 6.08 -12.95
CA GLY A 379 -22.94 4.86 -12.44
C GLY A 379 -22.17 4.24 -11.26
N GLU A 380 -21.31 5.00 -10.58
CA GLU A 380 -20.43 4.55 -9.51
C GLU A 380 -20.82 5.26 -8.21
N THR A 381 -21.88 4.79 -7.57
CA THR A 381 -22.52 5.45 -6.43
C THR A 381 -22.23 4.79 -5.09
N ASP A 382 -21.55 3.65 -5.08
CA ASP A 382 -21.18 2.95 -3.84
C ASP A 382 -20.07 3.73 -3.10
N GLY A 383 -20.31 3.96 -1.80
CA GLY A 383 -19.30 4.55 -0.92
C GLY A 383 -19.65 5.92 -0.37
N LEU A 384 -18.69 6.49 0.33
CA LEU A 384 -18.80 7.77 1.03
C LEU A 384 -17.44 8.43 1.26
N VAL A 385 -17.49 9.73 1.53
CA VAL A 385 -16.39 10.51 2.12
C VAL A 385 -16.72 10.76 3.59
N LYS A 386 -15.75 10.54 4.48
CA LYS A 386 -15.84 10.84 5.91
C LYS A 386 -14.68 11.74 6.30
N VAL A 387 -15.00 12.90 6.88
CA VAL A 387 -14.06 13.90 7.39
C VAL A 387 -14.14 13.91 8.90
N VAL A 388 -12.99 13.83 9.56
CA VAL A 388 -12.82 13.96 11.02
C VAL A 388 -12.06 15.24 11.31
N ALA A 389 -12.62 16.09 12.15
CA ALA A 389 -12.00 17.34 12.59
C ALA A 389 -12.04 17.45 14.12
N ASP A 390 -11.16 18.26 14.70
CA ASP A 390 -11.17 18.58 16.13
C ASP A 390 -12.29 19.58 16.51
N ALA A 391 -12.31 20.01 17.76
CA ALA A 391 -13.26 20.97 18.29
C ALA A 391 -13.18 22.35 17.60
N ASP A 392 -12.00 22.76 17.14
CA ASP A 392 -11.74 24.02 16.46
C ASP A 392 -11.97 23.93 14.95
N GLY A 393 -12.15 22.69 14.43
CA GLY A 393 -12.44 22.39 13.03
C GLY A 393 -11.19 22.04 12.21
N TYR A 394 -10.00 21.92 12.79
CA TYR A 394 -8.82 21.44 12.06
C TYR A 394 -8.98 19.98 11.65
N LEU A 395 -8.51 19.63 10.45
CA LEU A 395 -8.57 18.28 9.94
C LEU A 395 -7.69 17.35 10.79
N LEU A 396 -8.28 16.28 11.28
CA LEU A 396 -7.59 15.16 11.93
C LEU A 396 -7.43 13.96 11.02
N GLY A 397 -8.37 13.75 10.11
CA GLY A 397 -8.29 12.69 9.15
C GLY A 397 -9.45 12.67 8.14
N VAL A 398 -9.22 11.98 7.04
CA VAL A 398 -10.21 11.79 5.97
C VAL A 398 -10.15 10.36 5.50
N THR A 399 -11.33 9.75 5.31
CA THR A 399 -11.48 8.43 4.70
C THR A 399 -12.45 8.53 3.54
N ILE A 400 -12.06 7.98 2.39
CA ILE A 400 -12.85 7.92 1.16
C ILE A 400 -13.01 6.46 0.76
N MET A 401 -14.23 6.00 0.53
CA MET A 401 -14.52 4.76 -0.16
C MET A 401 -15.41 5.12 -1.35
N GLY A 402 -14.96 4.85 -2.56
CA GLY A 402 -15.72 5.21 -3.76
C GLY A 402 -14.84 5.34 -5.00
N PRO A 403 -15.41 5.85 -6.11
CA PRO A 403 -14.68 5.99 -7.37
C PRO A 403 -13.48 6.93 -7.21
N ARG A 404 -12.31 6.47 -7.67
CA ARG A 404 -11.06 7.25 -7.64
C ARG A 404 -10.65 7.72 -6.24
N ALA A 405 -11.00 6.99 -5.20
CA ALA A 405 -10.64 7.36 -3.82
C ALA A 405 -9.12 7.53 -3.66
N THR A 406 -8.33 6.71 -4.36
CA THR A 406 -6.86 6.74 -4.32
C THR A 406 -6.25 8.01 -4.94
N ASP A 407 -6.93 8.63 -5.89
CA ASP A 407 -6.54 9.93 -6.47
C ASP A 407 -7.08 11.08 -5.60
N LEU A 408 -8.34 10.98 -5.14
CA LEU A 408 -9.02 12.03 -4.37
C LEU A 408 -8.36 12.31 -3.02
N ILE A 409 -7.74 11.33 -2.40
CA ILE A 409 -7.14 11.47 -1.07
C ILE A 409 -5.98 12.48 -1.03
N ALA A 410 -5.39 12.80 -2.18
CA ALA A 410 -4.26 13.72 -2.28
C ALA A 410 -4.61 15.14 -1.81
N GLU A 411 -5.83 15.63 -2.08
CA GLU A 411 -6.33 16.92 -1.59
C GLU A 411 -6.43 16.92 -0.06
N ALA A 412 -6.98 15.86 0.52
CA ALA A 412 -7.07 15.70 1.97
C ALA A 412 -5.68 15.61 2.63
N ALA A 413 -4.75 14.88 2.01
CA ALA A 413 -3.38 14.77 2.50
C ALA A 413 -2.66 16.13 2.49
N LEU A 414 -2.84 16.93 1.42
CA LEU A 414 -2.34 18.30 1.36
C LEU A 414 -2.96 19.15 2.47
N GLY A 415 -4.28 19.12 2.63
CA GLY A 415 -4.98 19.88 3.66
C GLY A 415 -4.50 19.55 5.07
N LEU A 416 -4.32 18.26 5.36
CA LEU A 416 -3.80 17.79 6.64
C LEU A 416 -2.34 18.25 6.87
N GLY A 417 -1.50 18.11 5.84
CA GLY A 417 -0.08 18.45 5.90
C GLY A 417 0.19 19.94 6.09
N VAL A 418 -0.72 20.82 5.64
CA VAL A 418 -0.61 22.28 5.84
C VAL A 418 -1.48 22.79 6.98
N GLY A 419 -2.26 21.94 7.65
CA GLY A 419 -3.02 22.26 8.85
C GLY A 419 -4.25 23.15 8.59
N ILE A 420 -5.08 22.81 7.57
CA ILE A 420 -6.31 23.55 7.32
C ILE A 420 -7.49 23.03 8.12
N THR A 421 -8.51 23.86 8.26
CA THR A 421 -9.81 23.49 8.82
C THR A 421 -10.75 22.88 7.77
N ALA A 422 -11.75 22.13 8.22
CA ALA A 422 -12.84 21.65 7.37
C ALA A 422 -13.61 22.82 6.72
N ALA A 423 -13.71 23.95 7.41
CA ALA A 423 -14.33 25.16 6.87
C ALA A 423 -13.53 25.72 5.69
N GLU A 424 -12.19 25.82 5.81
CA GLU A 424 -11.32 26.27 4.72
C GLU A 424 -11.39 25.32 3.53
N LEU A 425 -11.33 24.00 3.75
CA LEU A 425 -11.48 22.99 2.70
C LEU A 425 -12.81 23.17 1.95
N SER A 426 -13.92 23.41 2.68
CA SER A 426 -15.24 23.59 2.08
C SER A 426 -15.38 24.89 1.27
N HIS A 427 -14.51 25.89 1.51
CA HIS A 427 -14.49 27.15 0.78
C HIS A 427 -13.68 27.11 -0.52
N VAL A 428 -12.87 26.05 -0.72
CA VAL A 428 -12.19 25.84 -1.99
C VAL A 428 -13.24 25.59 -3.08
N VAL A 429 -13.16 26.33 -4.19
CA VAL A 429 -14.10 26.14 -5.30
C VAL A 429 -13.75 24.87 -6.06
N HIS A 430 -14.61 23.87 -5.96
CA HIS A 430 -14.49 22.62 -6.71
C HIS A 430 -15.19 22.75 -8.06
N ALA A 431 -14.57 22.20 -9.10
CA ALA A 431 -15.16 22.21 -10.44
C ALA A 431 -16.43 21.32 -10.48
N HIS A 432 -17.45 21.74 -11.22
CA HIS A 432 -18.71 21.00 -11.38
C HIS A 432 -18.91 20.50 -12.82
N PRO A 433 -19.35 19.24 -13.06
CA PRO A 433 -19.52 18.15 -12.06
C PRO A 433 -18.25 17.32 -11.91
N THR A 434 -17.76 17.14 -10.70
CA THR A 434 -16.55 16.35 -10.40
C THR A 434 -16.70 15.50 -9.12
N LEU A 435 -15.80 14.52 -8.93
CA LEU A 435 -15.79 13.70 -7.73
C LEU A 435 -15.29 14.44 -6.47
N PRO A 436 -14.30 15.38 -6.55
CA PRO A 436 -13.87 16.16 -5.38
C PRO A 436 -14.96 16.95 -4.66
N GLU A 437 -16.09 17.27 -5.32
CA GLU A 437 -17.24 17.90 -4.65
C GLU A 437 -17.75 17.10 -3.45
N ALA A 438 -17.56 15.76 -3.44
CA ALA A 438 -17.91 14.93 -2.30
C ALA A 438 -17.08 15.25 -1.05
N LEU A 439 -15.81 15.66 -1.24
CA LEU A 439 -14.93 16.06 -0.13
C LEU A 439 -15.39 17.42 0.43
N ALA A 440 -15.72 18.38 -0.41
CA ALA A 440 -16.27 19.68 0.00
C ALA A 440 -17.59 19.51 0.79
N GLU A 441 -18.51 18.68 0.31
CA GLU A 441 -19.79 18.41 0.98
C GLU A 441 -19.57 17.71 2.34
N ALA A 442 -18.65 16.75 2.41
CA ALA A 442 -18.30 16.09 3.68
C ALA A 442 -17.65 17.10 4.67
N ALA A 443 -16.83 18.03 4.17
CA ALA A 443 -16.26 19.09 4.99
C ALA A 443 -17.35 20.08 5.48
N LEU A 444 -18.34 20.43 4.65
CA LEU A 444 -19.52 21.20 5.07
C LEU A 444 -20.34 20.48 6.13
N ASP A 445 -20.48 19.13 6.03
CA ASP A 445 -21.25 18.31 7.00
C ASP A 445 -20.59 18.29 8.38
N VAL A 446 -19.30 18.58 8.53
CA VAL A 446 -18.63 18.76 9.84
C VAL A 446 -19.36 19.83 10.68
N ALA A 447 -19.85 20.86 10.04
CA ALA A 447 -20.66 21.92 10.65
C ALA A 447 -22.17 21.73 10.48
N GLY A 448 -22.63 20.58 9.93
CA GLY A 448 -24.04 20.32 9.63
C GLY A 448 -24.59 21.19 8.50
N ARG A 449 -23.75 21.65 7.56
CA ARG A 449 -24.09 22.57 6.46
C ARG A 449 -24.01 21.94 5.07
N ALA A 450 -23.85 20.61 4.95
CA ALA A 450 -23.93 19.95 3.66
C ALA A 450 -25.24 20.29 2.93
N VAL A 451 -25.13 20.55 1.63
CA VAL A 451 -26.27 21.07 0.83
C VAL A 451 -27.04 19.95 0.16
N HIS A 452 -26.33 18.93 -0.34
CA HIS A 452 -26.89 17.89 -1.19
C HIS A 452 -27.29 16.62 -0.41
N VAL A 453 -27.37 16.70 0.92
CA VAL A 453 -27.92 15.62 1.79
C VAL A 453 -28.97 16.22 2.74
N ALA A 454 -29.94 15.39 3.11
CA ALA A 454 -30.94 15.82 4.08
C ALA A 454 -30.30 16.10 5.46
N PRO A 455 -30.72 17.18 6.14
CA PRO A 455 -30.17 17.51 7.45
C PRO A 455 -30.43 16.39 8.45
N ARG A 456 -29.40 16.08 9.25
CA ARG A 456 -29.53 15.10 10.32
C ARG A 456 -30.54 15.63 11.34
N ARG A 457 -31.56 14.83 11.70
CA ARG A 457 -32.45 15.18 12.80
C ARG A 457 -31.61 15.33 14.08
N ARG A 458 -31.59 16.53 14.66
CA ARG A 458 -31.02 16.72 16.00
C ARG A 458 -31.74 15.77 16.95
N ARG A 459 -31.02 14.81 17.51
CA ARG A 459 -31.53 13.98 18.62
C ARG A 459 -31.37 14.75 19.92
#